data_8cd8102770aa6ef2cf94418d7fbc2f47
#
_entry.id   8cd8102770aa6ef2cf94418d7fbc2f47
#
_cell.length_a   1.000
_cell.length_b   1.000
_cell.length_c   1.000
_cell.angle_alpha   90.00
_cell.angle_beta   90.00
_cell.angle_gamma   90.00
#
_symmetry.space_group_name_H-M   'P 1'
#
loop_
_entity.id
_entity.type
_entity.pdbx_description
1 polymer ?
#
loop_
_entity_poly.entity_id
_entity_poly.type
_entity_poly.pdbx_seq_one_letter_code
_entity_poly.pdbx_strand_id
1 'polypeptide(L)'
;MNMWKKTMTATVACLMTFSLAACGSSDEGKTAGVSGDIKVYTRDSSSGTREAFEKGVDFEGSLTKNAIEVSSNDDMAAKVGADKNGIGYTSLSTDFEKNGVSALQYEGVTASSESVLDGSYKLQRPFMYVTRAAGDYGSDDKEKLVQAF
;
A
#
# COMPACT_ATOMS: atom_id res chain seq x y z
N MET A 1 48.76 1.34 -71.44
CA MET A 1 47.78 1.47 -72.54
C MET A 1 46.40 1.59 -71.90
N ASN A 2 45.91 2.82 -72.03
CA ASN A 2 44.48 3.19 -72.09
C ASN A 2 43.56 2.82 -70.92
N MET A 3 43.16 3.78 -70.19
CA MET A 3 42.24 4.90 -70.47
C MET A 3 40.82 4.58 -69.96
N TRP A 4 40.42 5.41 -69.04
CA TRP A 4 39.26 6.29 -69.18
C TRP A 4 37.94 5.61 -68.77
N LYS A 5 37.09 6.15 -67.99
CA LYS A 5 36.48 7.50 -67.82
C LYS A 5 35.67 7.52 -66.53
N LYS A 6 35.80 8.60 -65.80
CA LYS A 6 34.81 9.67 -65.55
C LYS A 6 33.54 9.29 -64.80
N THR A 7 33.53 9.79 -63.58
CA THR A 7 32.59 10.74 -62.99
C THR A 7 31.11 10.39 -63.01
N MET A 8 30.50 10.32 -61.86
CA MET A 8 29.43 11.27 -61.54
C MET A 8 29.14 11.31 -60.06
N THR A 9 29.38 12.50 -59.53
CA THR A 9 29.00 12.99 -58.23
C THR A 9 27.47 13.08 -58.18
N ALA A 10 26.85 12.43 -57.21
CA ALA A 10 25.51 12.79 -56.77
C ALA A 10 25.45 12.85 -55.28
N THR A 11 25.68 14.05 -54.77
CA THR A 11 25.47 14.44 -53.40
C THR A 11 23.97 14.55 -53.19
N VAL A 12 23.35 13.58 -52.50
CA VAL A 12 21.99 13.75 -51.98
C VAL A 12 22.12 14.06 -50.51
N ALA A 13 22.07 15.37 -50.22
CA ALA A 13 21.89 15.87 -48.86
C ALA A 13 20.46 15.59 -48.42
N CYS A 14 20.25 14.49 -47.69
CA CYS A 14 19.02 14.28 -46.91
C CYS A 14 19.09 15.12 -45.65
N LEU A 15 18.48 16.29 -45.71
CA LEU A 15 18.11 17.06 -44.52
C LEU A 15 17.04 16.29 -43.73
N MET A 16 17.47 15.54 -42.74
CA MET A 16 16.55 15.02 -41.73
C MET A 16 16.24 16.16 -40.76
N THR A 17 15.13 16.77 -40.97
CA THR A 17 14.48 17.64 -40.00
C THR A 17 14.01 16.77 -38.84
N PHE A 18 14.77 16.80 -37.75
CA PHE A 18 14.30 16.28 -36.45
C PHE A 18 13.21 17.23 -35.95
N SER A 19 11.98 16.89 -36.21
CA SER A 19 10.84 17.47 -35.49
C SER A 19 10.86 16.91 -34.07
N LEU A 20 11.39 17.69 -33.11
CA LEU A 20 11.11 17.46 -31.71
C LEU A 20 9.62 17.76 -31.48
N ALA A 21 8.81 16.75 -31.57
CA ALA A 21 7.49 16.76 -30.98
C ALA A 21 7.69 16.61 -29.47
N ALA A 22 7.78 17.74 -28.76
CA ALA A 22 7.61 17.79 -27.33
C ALA A 22 6.14 17.48 -27.02
N CYS A 23 5.76 16.21 -26.99
CA CYS A 23 4.56 15.78 -26.31
C CYS A 23 4.89 15.74 -24.81
N GLY A 24 4.53 16.82 -24.12
CA GLY A 24 4.32 16.79 -22.70
C GLY A 24 3.10 15.91 -22.39
N SER A 25 3.29 14.62 -22.33
CA SER A 25 2.39 13.70 -21.65
C SER A 25 2.95 13.51 -20.27
N SER A 26 2.27 14.03 -19.28
CA SER A 26 2.36 13.56 -17.91
C SER A 26 2.10 12.06 -17.95
N ASP A 27 3.17 11.30 -17.90
CA ASP A 27 3.15 9.85 -17.76
C ASP A 27 2.72 9.56 -16.32
N GLU A 28 1.41 9.58 -16.11
CA GLU A 28 0.83 8.93 -14.94
C GLU A 28 1.23 7.47 -15.06
N GLY A 29 2.08 7.04 -14.11
CA GLY A 29 2.73 5.73 -14.09
C GLY A 29 1.74 4.60 -14.36
N LYS A 30 1.68 4.17 -15.60
CA LYS A 30 1.06 2.91 -15.98
C LYS A 30 1.90 1.78 -15.42
N THR A 31 1.55 1.33 -14.23
CA THR A 31 2.01 0.05 -13.70
C THR A 31 1.58 -1.03 -14.68
N ALA A 32 2.54 -1.69 -15.30
CA ALA A 32 2.30 -2.74 -16.26
C ALA A 32 1.45 -3.85 -15.60
N GLY A 33 0.22 -4.02 -16.06
CA GLY A 33 -0.63 -5.16 -15.71
C GLY A 33 -1.97 -4.86 -15.04
N VAL A 34 -2.22 -3.63 -14.59
CA VAL A 34 -3.53 -3.26 -14.00
C VAL A 34 -4.30 -2.41 -14.98
N SER A 35 -5.39 -2.94 -15.54
CA SER A 35 -6.35 -2.18 -16.35
C SER A 35 -7.62 -1.96 -15.53
N GLY A 36 -8.07 -0.71 -15.42
CA GLY A 36 -9.28 -0.33 -14.68
C GLY A 36 -8.96 0.50 -13.44
N ASP A 37 -10.02 0.97 -12.78
CA ASP A 37 -9.93 1.82 -11.61
C ASP A 37 -9.49 1.00 -10.37
N ILE A 38 -8.66 1.59 -9.53
CA ILE A 38 -8.31 1.01 -8.23
C ILE A 38 -9.52 1.06 -7.31
N LYS A 39 -9.86 -0.08 -6.71
CA LYS A 39 -10.91 -0.18 -5.71
C LYS A 39 -10.31 -0.13 -4.31
N VAL A 40 -10.70 0.86 -3.59
CA VAL A 40 -10.26 1.08 -2.20
C VAL A 40 -11.22 0.39 -1.25
N TYR A 41 -10.70 -0.53 -0.45
CA TYR A 41 -11.43 -1.14 0.64
C TYR A 41 -11.05 -0.50 1.97
N THR A 42 -12.06 -0.24 2.79
CA THR A 42 -11.87 0.39 4.10
C THR A 42 -12.65 -0.35 5.18
N ARG A 43 -12.34 -0.10 6.43
CA ARG A 43 -13.11 -0.57 7.57
C ARG A 43 -14.21 0.43 7.93
N ASP A 44 -15.20 -0.05 8.64
CA ASP A 44 -16.23 0.81 9.23
C ASP A 44 -15.63 1.88 10.16
N SER A 45 -16.40 2.94 10.43
CA SER A 45 -15.94 4.08 11.20
C SER A 45 -15.65 3.77 12.68
N SER A 46 -16.12 2.65 13.20
CA SER A 46 -15.87 2.22 14.58
C SER A 46 -14.58 1.38 14.72
N SER A 47 -13.93 1.08 13.60
CA SER A 47 -12.74 0.23 13.56
C SER A 47 -11.50 0.95 14.08
N GLY A 48 -10.93 0.45 15.18
CA GLY A 48 -9.63 0.94 15.65
C GLY A 48 -8.47 0.65 14.68
N THR A 49 -8.61 -0.32 13.76
CA THR A 49 -7.62 -0.54 12.69
C THR A 49 -7.69 0.60 11.66
N ARG A 50 -8.89 1.06 11.31
CA ARG A 50 -9.08 2.23 10.46
C ARG A 50 -8.49 3.48 11.09
N GLU A 51 -8.85 3.75 12.33
CA GLU A 51 -8.33 4.91 13.06
C GLU A 51 -6.80 4.93 13.10
N ALA A 52 -6.18 3.81 13.43
CA ALA A 52 -4.73 3.70 13.49
C ALA A 52 -4.07 3.88 12.12
N PHE A 53 -4.67 3.33 11.06
CA PHE A 53 -4.18 3.49 9.69
C PHE A 53 -4.27 4.96 9.25
N GLU A 54 -5.45 5.58 9.34
CA GLU A 54 -5.66 6.97 8.90
C GLU A 54 -4.73 7.95 9.63
N LYS A 55 -4.52 7.76 10.93
CA LYS A 55 -3.56 8.56 11.72
C LYS A 55 -2.11 8.28 11.33
N GLY A 56 -1.77 7.01 11.09
CA GLY A 56 -0.40 6.61 10.78
C GLY A 56 0.10 7.09 9.42
N VAL A 57 -0.81 7.27 8.46
CA VAL A 57 -0.49 7.81 7.13
C VAL A 57 -0.87 9.28 6.95
N ASP A 58 -1.29 9.96 8.01
CA ASP A 58 -1.64 11.38 8.05
C ASP A 58 -2.68 11.78 6.97
N PHE A 59 -3.75 10.98 6.85
CA PHE A 59 -4.77 11.28 5.85
C PHE A 59 -6.21 11.22 6.36
N GLU A 60 -6.40 11.43 7.65
CA GLU A 60 -7.72 11.49 8.27
C GLU A 60 -8.69 12.39 7.48
N GLY A 61 -9.86 11.86 7.17
CA GLY A 61 -10.89 12.58 6.42
C GLY A 61 -10.66 12.70 4.92
N SER A 62 -9.56 12.17 4.38
CA SER A 62 -9.24 12.21 2.94
C SER A 62 -9.62 10.94 2.19
N LEU A 63 -10.34 10.02 2.84
CA LEU A 63 -10.78 8.78 2.22
C LEU A 63 -11.69 9.05 1.01
N THR A 64 -11.44 8.34 -0.08
CA THR A 64 -12.30 8.43 -1.27
C THR A 64 -13.76 8.09 -0.94
N LYS A 65 -14.69 8.84 -1.53
CA LYS A 65 -16.13 8.60 -1.34
C LYS A 65 -16.62 7.28 -1.89
N ASN A 66 -15.84 6.65 -2.77
CA ASN A 66 -16.16 5.37 -3.40
C ASN A 66 -15.50 4.19 -2.67
N ALA A 67 -14.94 4.40 -1.48
CA ALA A 67 -14.37 3.32 -0.69
C ALA A 67 -15.45 2.32 -0.28
N ILE A 68 -15.13 1.05 -0.37
CA ILE A 68 -16.02 -0.06 -0.06
C ILE A 68 -15.76 -0.50 1.38
N GLU A 69 -16.76 -0.41 2.24
CA GLU A 69 -16.62 -0.82 3.63
C GLU A 69 -16.65 -2.33 3.80
N VAL A 70 -15.79 -2.83 4.68
CA VAL A 70 -15.70 -4.23 5.10
C VAL A 70 -15.70 -4.33 6.63
N SER A 71 -16.21 -5.45 7.14
CA SER A 71 -16.53 -5.61 8.56
C SER A 71 -15.37 -6.07 9.44
N SER A 72 -14.35 -6.72 8.84
CA SER A 72 -13.24 -7.31 9.61
C SER A 72 -11.90 -7.28 8.86
N ASN A 73 -10.82 -7.60 9.54
CA ASN A 73 -9.51 -7.76 8.90
C ASN A 73 -9.48 -8.93 7.92
N ASP A 74 -10.16 -10.03 8.25
CA ASP A 74 -10.24 -11.20 7.38
C ASP A 74 -11.11 -10.93 6.15
N ASP A 75 -12.23 -10.21 6.32
CA ASP A 75 -13.08 -9.77 5.21
C ASP A 75 -12.31 -8.81 4.28
N MET A 76 -11.49 -7.92 4.84
CA MET A 76 -10.60 -7.05 4.09
C MET A 76 -9.66 -7.86 3.19
N ALA A 77 -8.93 -8.81 3.76
CA ALA A 77 -7.99 -9.63 3.00
C ALA A 77 -8.69 -10.46 1.93
N ALA A 78 -9.84 -11.06 2.26
CA ALA A 78 -10.62 -11.85 1.31
C ALA A 78 -11.14 -11.00 0.13
N LYS A 79 -11.63 -9.78 0.38
CA LYS A 79 -12.11 -8.87 -0.67
C LYS A 79 -11.00 -8.36 -1.56
N VAL A 80 -9.87 -7.95 -0.97
CA VAL A 80 -8.69 -7.50 -1.73
C VAL A 80 -8.12 -8.64 -2.55
N GLY A 81 -8.01 -9.84 -2.00
CA GLY A 81 -7.50 -11.02 -2.72
C GLY A 81 -8.38 -11.46 -3.88
N ALA A 82 -9.69 -11.25 -3.78
CA ALA A 82 -10.63 -11.55 -4.86
C ALA A 82 -10.69 -10.47 -5.96
N ASP A 83 -10.11 -9.30 -5.73
CA ASP A 83 -10.19 -8.15 -6.64
C ASP A 83 -8.79 -7.75 -7.14
N LYS A 84 -8.54 -7.94 -8.44
CA LYS A 84 -7.25 -7.62 -9.07
C LYS A 84 -6.84 -6.16 -8.93
N ASN A 85 -7.81 -5.27 -8.75
CA ASN A 85 -7.59 -3.84 -8.60
C ASN A 85 -7.81 -3.37 -7.15
N GLY A 86 -7.95 -4.32 -6.21
CA GLY A 86 -8.22 -4.05 -4.81
C GLY A 86 -7.01 -3.58 -4.05
N ILE A 87 -7.17 -2.57 -3.22
CA ILE A 87 -6.22 -2.14 -2.20
C ILE A 87 -6.95 -1.92 -0.88
N GLY A 88 -6.31 -2.25 0.22
CA GLY A 88 -6.86 -2.06 1.56
C GLY A 88 -5.79 -2.15 2.62
N TYR A 89 -6.19 -2.12 3.87
CA TYR A 89 -5.30 -2.25 5.02
C TYR A 89 -5.86 -3.27 6.03
N THR A 90 -4.99 -3.99 6.68
CA THR A 90 -5.38 -5.03 7.64
C THR A 90 -4.32 -5.17 8.75
N SER A 91 -4.54 -6.07 9.69
CA SER A 91 -3.57 -6.39 10.73
C SER A 91 -2.51 -7.37 10.23
N LEU A 92 -1.30 -7.28 10.78
CA LEU A 92 -0.22 -8.24 10.51
C LEU A 92 -0.57 -9.69 10.94
N SER A 93 -1.56 -9.85 11.82
CA SER A 93 -2.08 -11.17 12.22
C SER A 93 -2.98 -11.85 11.19
N THR A 94 -3.31 -11.15 10.11
CA THR A 94 -4.13 -11.71 9.02
C THR A 94 -3.31 -12.71 8.21
N ASP A 95 -3.94 -13.81 7.80
CA ASP A 95 -3.32 -14.82 6.94
C ASP A 95 -3.27 -14.31 5.48
N PHE A 96 -2.14 -13.73 5.09
CA PHE A 96 -1.94 -13.17 3.75
C PHE A 96 -1.89 -14.26 2.67
N GLU A 97 -1.23 -15.37 2.94
CA GLU A 97 -1.06 -16.46 1.98
C GLU A 97 -2.41 -17.09 1.62
N LYS A 98 -3.21 -17.44 2.63
CA LYS A 98 -4.54 -18.01 2.47
C LYS A 98 -5.46 -17.14 1.60
N ASN A 99 -5.33 -15.82 1.72
CA ASN A 99 -6.16 -14.87 0.99
C ASN A 99 -5.56 -14.41 -0.33
N GLY A 100 -4.36 -14.87 -0.71
CA GLY A 100 -3.70 -14.51 -1.96
C GLY A 100 -3.33 -13.02 -2.04
N VAL A 101 -3.06 -12.39 -0.89
CA VAL A 101 -2.66 -10.98 -0.80
C VAL A 101 -1.21 -10.84 -0.38
N SER A 102 -0.63 -9.67 -0.65
CA SER A 102 0.73 -9.33 -0.25
C SER A 102 0.74 -8.00 0.49
N ALA A 103 1.56 -7.91 1.55
CA ALA A 103 1.79 -6.64 2.22
C ALA A 103 2.69 -5.74 1.36
N LEU A 104 2.32 -4.48 1.25
CA LEU A 104 3.16 -3.45 0.65
C LEU A 104 4.18 -2.95 1.68
N GLN A 105 5.31 -2.47 1.19
CA GLN A 105 6.25 -1.75 2.04
C GLN A 105 5.68 -0.37 2.38
N TYR A 106 5.90 0.06 3.61
CA TYR A 106 5.63 1.42 4.03
C TYR A 106 6.96 2.14 4.28
N GLU A 107 7.19 3.25 3.56
CA GLU A 107 8.48 3.97 3.58
C GLU A 107 9.71 3.07 3.29
N GLY A 108 9.53 2.06 2.43
CA GLY A 108 10.59 1.11 2.09
C GLY A 108 10.81 -0.01 3.11
N VAL A 109 10.02 -0.06 4.19
CA VAL A 109 10.12 -1.09 5.23
C VAL A 109 9.01 -2.13 5.06
N THR A 110 9.37 -3.40 5.11
CA THR A 110 8.42 -4.51 5.07
C THR A 110 7.79 -4.71 6.45
N ALA A 111 6.46 -4.90 6.50
CA ALA A 111 5.75 -5.22 7.72
C ALA A 111 6.14 -6.62 8.22
N SER A 112 6.71 -6.70 9.41
CA SER A 112 7.03 -7.95 10.11
C SER A 112 7.00 -7.72 11.61
N SER A 113 6.92 -8.79 12.38
CA SER A 113 7.02 -8.70 13.84
C SER A 113 8.35 -8.06 14.28
N GLU A 114 9.43 -8.35 13.58
CA GLU A 114 10.76 -7.80 13.87
C GLU A 114 10.79 -6.28 13.61
N SER A 115 10.37 -5.83 12.43
CA SER A 115 10.37 -4.39 12.07
C SER A 115 9.39 -3.56 12.90
N VAL A 116 8.34 -4.19 13.45
CA VAL A 116 7.44 -3.54 14.41
C VAL A 116 8.13 -3.41 15.78
N LEU A 117 8.79 -4.46 16.27
CA LEU A 117 9.43 -4.47 17.58
C LEU A 117 10.66 -3.55 17.64
N ASP A 118 11.45 -3.46 16.58
CA ASP A 118 12.62 -2.56 16.50
C ASP A 118 12.24 -1.10 16.17
N GLY A 119 10.95 -0.85 15.87
CA GLY A 119 10.42 0.46 15.60
C GLY A 119 10.73 1.01 14.20
N SER A 120 11.29 0.22 13.29
CA SER A 120 11.56 0.64 11.91
C SER A 120 10.26 0.75 11.08
N TYR A 121 9.27 -0.14 11.32
CA TYR A 121 7.96 -0.06 10.71
C TYR A 121 7.07 0.95 11.46
N LYS A 122 6.85 2.11 10.87
CA LYS A 122 6.18 3.25 11.54
C LYS A 122 4.65 3.11 11.64
N LEU A 123 4.04 2.33 10.76
CA LEU A 123 2.59 2.13 10.74
C LEU A 123 2.17 1.07 11.78
N GLN A 124 2.25 1.44 13.04
CA GLN A 124 1.94 0.56 14.18
C GLN A 124 1.18 1.31 15.27
N ARG A 125 0.52 0.56 16.13
CA ARG A 125 -0.13 1.11 17.32
C ARG A 125 0.05 0.21 18.53
N PRO A 126 0.16 0.77 19.74
CA PRO A 126 0.14 -0.02 20.97
C PRO A 126 -1.28 -0.50 21.28
N PHE A 127 -1.37 -1.68 21.87
CA PHE A 127 -2.55 -2.11 22.60
C PHE A 127 -2.30 -1.92 24.11
N MET A 128 -3.31 -1.50 24.83
CA MET A 128 -3.23 -1.32 26.28
C MET A 128 -4.20 -2.24 26.98
N TYR A 129 -3.77 -2.86 28.03
CA TYR A 129 -4.66 -3.52 28.97
C TYR A 129 -5.38 -2.49 29.81
N VAL A 130 -6.67 -2.66 29.99
CA VAL A 130 -7.47 -1.80 30.84
C VAL A 130 -8.06 -2.67 31.95
N THR A 131 -7.77 -2.31 33.16
CA THR A 131 -8.27 -2.98 34.35
C THR A 131 -9.06 -2.00 35.23
N ARG A 132 -9.76 -2.49 36.23
CA ARG A 132 -10.31 -1.65 37.28
C ARG A 132 -9.18 -1.02 38.10
N ALA A 133 -9.46 0.07 38.76
CA ALA A 133 -8.51 0.66 39.69
C ALA A 133 -8.12 -0.33 40.77
N ALA A 134 -6.87 -0.27 41.23
CA ALA A 134 -6.36 -1.14 42.31
C ALA A 134 -7.30 -1.08 43.53
N GLY A 135 -7.57 -2.27 44.11
CA GLY A 135 -8.49 -2.40 45.23
C GLY A 135 -9.99 -2.48 44.90
N ASP A 136 -10.38 -2.29 43.62
CA ASP A 136 -11.79 -2.33 43.18
C ASP A 136 -12.17 -3.64 42.45
N TYR A 137 -11.52 -4.73 42.78
CA TYR A 137 -11.76 -6.04 42.13
C TYR A 137 -12.81 -6.89 42.82
N GLY A 138 -13.29 -6.46 44.00
CA GLY A 138 -14.28 -7.17 44.81
C GLY A 138 -13.74 -8.40 45.56
N SER A 139 -12.48 -8.80 45.34
CA SER A 139 -11.73 -9.77 46.15
C SER A 139 -10.24 -9.75 45.82
N ASP A 140 -9.40 -10.07 46.81
CA ASP A 140 -7.95 -10.15 46.67
C ASP A 140 -7.50 -11.17 45.62
N ASP A 141 -8.26 -12.26 45.45
CA ASP A 141 -7.92 -13.29 44.46
C ASP A 141 -8.11 -12.79 43.01
N LYS A 142 -9.12 -11.96 42.77
CA LYS A 142 -9.31 -11.33 41.44
C LYS A 142 -8.20 -10.31 41.16
N GLU A 143 -7.81 -9.54 42.18
CA GLU A 143 -6.69 -8.61 42.03
C GLU A 143 -5.38 -9.33 41.71
N LYS A 144 -5.05 -10.42 42.38
CA LYS A 144 -3.87 -11.25 42.10
C LYS A 144 -3.88 -11.81 40.69
N LEU A 145 -5.06 -12.25 40.18
CA LEU A 145 -5.21 -12.74 38.82
C LEU A 145 -4.91 -11.64 37.77
N VAL A 146 -5.40 -10.45 38.02
CA VAL A 146 -5.16 -9.31 37.10
C VAL A 146 -3.70 -8.84 37.13
N GLN A 147 -3.06 -8.88 38.31
CA GLN A 147 -1.65 -8.51 38.45
C GLN A 147 -0.69 -9.57 37.90
N ALA A 148 -1.13 -10.82 37.74
CA ALA A 148 -0.34 -11.91 37.15
C ALA A 148 -0.37 -11.92 35.62
N PHE A 149 -1.19 -11.06 34.99
CA PHE A 149 -1.35 -10.94 33.55
C PHE A 149 -0.39 -9.89 32.98
#